data_0c17e58c36836089650fb970d85d834e
#
_entry.id   0c17e58c36836089650fb970d85d834e
#
_cell.length_a   1.000
_cell.length_b   1.000
_cell.length_c   1.000
_cell.angle_alpha   90.00
_cell.angle_beta   90.00
_cell.angle_gamma   90.00
#
_symmetry.space_group_name_H-M   'P 1'
#
loop_
_entity.id
_entity.type
_entity.pdbx_description
1 polymer ?
#
loop_
_entity_poly.entity_id
_entity_poly.type
_entity_poly.pdbx_seq_one_letter_code
_entity_poly.pdbx_strand_id
1 'polypeptide(L)'
;MKTNFTEQDLQFYPTPKSLLDRITDSLKWNKITSVLEPSAGKGDIADYVKEKLNTPYTRYDIQIDCIEKDPALRKILEGKEYHVIHDDFLTYHGQYHYDLIILNPPFNEGDKHLEKALDIQKNGGNIICILNAETIDNPCTNRRKALVQKLEEYHADISYYNDAFVAKDTDRKTNIRIAVVKVQIPETEFSSQIYEKLKQKQYSELQIDEEITDVAVNDLVKNIVKQYELEVDAGIALIREYKGMKKYIMSSIKEEYTSPMLTLKVGDHDCSENAYIYSVRRKYWNALFRNDEFMKNMTDDQQQSYLSQVDTLIHYDFSFCNIKEIQTQMAQTMVKGIEDCIIKMFDECSNAHSWYPECSKNIHYYNGATRLLLKR
;
A
#
# COMPACT_ATOMS: atom_id res chain seq x y z
N MET A 1 -20.15 18.15 -24.97
CA MET A 1 -19.42 19.03 -24.07
C MET A 1 -17.93 18.72 -24.21
N LYS A 2 -17.14 19.70 -24.71
CA LYS A 2 -15.68 19.54 -24.73
C LYS A 2 -15.18 19.80 -23.30
N THR A 3 -14.77 18.77 -22.60
CA THR A 3 -14.05 18.90 -21.32
C THR A 3 -12.69 19.48 -21.64
N ASN A 4 -12.40 20.67 -21.12
CA ASN A 4 -11.07 21.26 -21.16
C ASN A 4 -10.16 20.43 -20.23
N PHE A 5 -9.42 19.48 -20.82
CA PHE A 5 -8.34 18.82 -20.13
C PHE A 5 -7.16 19.78 -20.03
N THR A 6 -6.68 20.03 -18.84
CA THR A 6 -5.45 20.79 -18.60
C THR A 6 -4.23 19.99 -19.03
N GLU A 7 -3.10 20.65 -19.35
CA GLU A 7 -1.85 20.00 -19.80
C GLU A 7 -1.31 18.92 -18.87
N GLN A 8 -1.78 18.82 -17.62
CA GLN A 8 -1.45 17.77 -16.65
C GLN A 8 -2.10 16.41 -16.93
N ASP A 9 -3.13 16.34 -17.78
CA ASP A 9 -3.84 15.11 -18.18
C ASP A 9 -3.08 14.23 -19.20
N LEU A 10 -1.83 14.54 -19.48
CA LEU A 10 -1.24 14.24 -20.78
C LEU A 10 -0.59 12.86 -20.92
N GLN A 11 -0.55 12.01 -19.90
CA GLN A 11 0.25 10.78 -20.00
C GLN A 11 -0.43 9.48 -19.55
N PHE A 12 -1.75 9.52 -19.41
CA PHE A 12 -2.50 8.29 -19.17
C PHE A 12 -2.79 7.58 -20.49
N TYR A 13 -2.18 6.42 -20.69
CA TYR A 13 -2.43 5.52 -21.82
C TYR A 13 -2.93 4.18 -21.28
N PRO A 14 -4.24 3.86 -21.44
CA PRO A 14 -4.79 2.56 -21.08
C PRO A 14 -4.00 1.42 -21.72
N THR A 15 -3.63 0.40 -20.96
CA THR A 15 -2.83 -0.70 -21.47
C THR A 15 -3.73 -1.72 -22.17
N PRO A 16 -3.57 -1.97 -23.49
CA PRO A 16 -4.41 -2.90 -24.23
C PRO A 16 -4.26 -4.34 -23.72
N LYS A 17 -5.36 -5.08 -23.61
CA LYS A 17 -5.34 -6.49 -23.21
C LYS A 17 -4.45 -7.35 -24.11
N SER A 18 -4.43 -7.08 -25.41
CA SER A 18 -3.56 -7.76 -26.37
C SER A 18 -2.07 -7.57 -26.12
N LEU A 19 -1.68 -6.43 -25.55
CA LEU A 19 -0.30 -6.20 -25.09
C LEU A 19 -0.05 -6.97 -23.80
N LEU A 20 -0.97 -6.89 -22.83
CA LEU A 20 -0.85 -7.61 -21.56
C LEU A 20 -0.71 -9.12 -21.76
N ASP A 21 -1.49 -9.73 -22.65
CA ASP A 21 -1.37 -11.15 -22.97
C ASP A 21 0.03 -11.53 -23.47
N ARG A 22 0.68 -10.67 -24.29
CA ARG A 22 2.04 -10.92 -24.80
C ARG A 22 3.12 -10.72 -23.75
N ILE A 23 2.99 -9.70 -22.92
CA ILE A 23 4.06 -9.37 -21.95
C ILE A 23 4.02 -10.24 -20.71
N THR A 24 2.89 -10.91 -20.44
CA THR A 24 2.72 -11.79 -19.28
C THR A 24 2.76 -13.29 -19.62
N ASP A 25 3.03 -13.66 -20.88
CA ASP A 25 3.02 -15.04 -21.36
C ASP A 25 3.98 -15.97 -20.62
N SER A 26 5.11 -15.43 -20.15
CA SER A 26 6.14 -16.18 -19.40
C SER A 26 5.84 -16.29 -17.89
N LEU A 27 4.81 -15.60 -17.38
CA LEU A 27 4.48 -15.61 -15.96
C LEU A 27 3.84 -16.92 -15.51
N LYS A 28 4.29 -17.43 -14.37
CA LYS A 28 3.67 -18.58 -13.69
C LYS A 28 2.60 -18.09 -12.72
N TRP A 29 1.39 -17.82 -13.24
CA TRP A 29 0.28 -17.24 -12.48
C TRP A 29 -0.08 -18.02 -11.19
N ASN A 30 0.13 -19.33 -11.17
CA ASN A 30 -0.11 -20.17 -9.99
C ASN A 30 0.86 -19.92 -8.82
N LYS A 31 1.88 -19.09 -9.02
CA LYS A 31 2.84 -18.69 -7.98
C LYS A 31 2.66 -17.25 -7.54
N ILE A 32 1.70 -16.53 -8.13
CA ILE A 32 1.46 -15.12 -7.85
C ILE A 32 0.24 -15.01 -6.94
N THR A 33 0.43 -14.45 -5.77
CA THR A 33 -0.62 -14.22 -4.77
C THR A 33 -0.73 -12.75 -4.39
N SER A 34 0.34 -11.97 -4.61
CA SER A 34 0.41 -10.55 -4.28
C SER A 34 0.94 -9.74 -5.46
N VAL A 35 0.19 -8.72 -5.87
CA VAL A 35 0.50 -7.88 -7.03
C VAL A 35 0.42 -6.41 -6.66
N LEU A 36 1.38 -5.61 -7.14
CA LEU A 36 1.35 -4.16 -7.07
C LEU A 36 1.23 -3.58 -8.47
N GLU A 37 0.24 -2.71 -8.69
CA GLU A 37 0.12 -1.83 -9.84
C GLU A 37 0.36 -0.38 -9.40
N PRO A 38 1.59 0.15 -9.53
CA PRO A 38 1.97 1.44 -8.95
C PRO A 38 1.65 2.66 -9.82
N SER A 39 0.89 2.49 -10.90
CA SER A 39 0.39 3.56 -11.78
C SER A 39 -0.92 3.11 -12.38
N ALA A 40 -1.92 2.91 -11.49
CA ALA A 40 -3.06 2.07 -11.80
C ALA A 40 -4.08 2.71 -12.78
N GLY A 41 -4.10 4.03 -12.90
CA GLY A 41 -5.06 4.70 -13.77
C GLY A 41 -6.51 4.33 -13.45
N LYS A 42 -7.21 3.75 -14.41
CA LYS A 42 -8.56 3.21 -14.22
C LYS A 42 -8.58 1.74 -13.76
N GLY A 43 -7.40 1.13 -13.57
CA GLY A 43 -7.26 -0.27 -13.18
C GLY A 43 -7.32 -1.28 -14.32
N ASP A 44 -6.92 -0.91 -15.54
CA ASP A 44 -6.97 -1.82 -16.69
C ASP A 44 -6.03 -3.02 -16.50
N ILE A 45 -4.84 -2.80 -15.93
CA ILE A 45 -3.90 -3.86 -15.59
C ILE A 45 -4.40 -4.67 -14.41
N ALA A 46 -4.94 -4.01 -13.37
CA ALA A 46 -5.53 -4.69 -12.20
C ALA A 46 -6.69 -5.60 -12.59
N ASP A 47 -7.59 -5.13 -13.46
CA ASP A 47 -8.70 -5.92 -14.01
C ASP A 47 -8.18 -7.15 -14.76
N TYR A 48 -7.15 -6.99 -15.58
CA TYR A 48 -6.51 -8.08 -16.31
C TYR A 48 -5.87 -9.10 -15.36
N VAL A 49 -5.12 -8.64 -14.37
CA VAL A 49 -4.49 -9.49 -13.35
C VAL A 49 -5.54 -10.26 -12.56
N LYS A 50 -6.61 -9.58 -12.14
CA LYS A 50 -7.75 -10.21 -11.44
C LYS A 50 -8.40 -11.32 -12.28
N GLU A 51 -8.57 -11.09 -13.59
CA GLU A 51 -9.10 -12.10 -14.51
C GLU A 51 -8.17 -13.33 -14.60
N LYS A 52 -6.85 -13.12 -14.71
CA LYS A 52 -5.86 -14.21 -14.81
C LYS A 52 -5.72 -15.03 -13.53
N LEU A 53 -5.83 -14.39 -12.38
CA LEU A 53 -5.69 -15.03 -11.07
C LEU A 53 -6.99 -15.65 -10.57
N ASN A 54 -8.15 -15.17 -11.00
CA ASN A 54 -9.46 -15.69 -10.58
C ASN A 54 -9.82 -16.96 -11.36
N THR A 55 -9.18 -18.07 -10.99
CA THR A 55 -9.47 -19.38 -11.57
C THR A 55 -10.26 -20.24 -10.60
N PRO A 56 -11.07 -21.22 -11.06
CA PRO A 56 -11.84 -22.12 -10.18
C PRO A 56 -11.00 -22.91 -9.16
N TYR A 57 -9.70 -22.94 -9.36
CA TYR A 57 -8.73 -23.66 -8.52
C TYR A 57 -7.98 -22.74 -7.56
N THR A 58 -8.19 -21.42 -7.62
CA THR A 58 -7.52 -20.47 -6.74
C THR A 58 -8.16 -20.52 -5.35
N ARG A 59 -7.46 -21.06 -4.38
CA ARG A 59 -7.91 -21.23 -2.97
C ARG A 59 -7.36 -20.14 -2.05
N TYR A 60 -6.65 -19.14 -2.58
CA TYR A 60 -5.97 -18.12 -1.80
C TYR A 60 -6.61 -16.75 -2.06
N ASP A 61 -6.68 -15.94 -1.03
CA ASP A 61 -7.01 -14.53 -1.19
C ASP A 61 -5.90 -13.86 -2.00
N ILE A 62 -6.27 -13.33 -3.15
CA ILE A 62 -5.36 -12.63 -4.04
C ILE A 62 -5.34 -11.17 -3.63
N GLN A 63 -4.17 -10.66 -3.32
CA GLN A 63 -3.98 -9.26 -3.02
C GLN A 63 -3.52 -8.50 -4.26
N ILE A 64 -4.31 -7.53 -4.70
CA ILE A 64 -3.96 -6.59 -5.76
C ILE A 64 -4.00 -5.20 -5.16
N ASP A 65 -2.82 -4.62 -4.96
CA ASP A 65 -2.65 -3.27 -4.45
C ASP A 65 -2.40 -2.30 -5.59
N CYS A 66 -3.01 -1.13 -5.52
CA CYS A 66 -2.91 -0.09 -6.52
C CYS A 66 -2.35 1.19 -5.90
N ILE A 67 -1.59 1.95 -6.69
CA ILE A 67 -1.20 3.31 -6.36
C ILE A 67 -1.61 4.20 -7.54
N GLU A 68 -2.27 5.32 -7.25
CA GLU A 68 -2.74 6.24 -8.29
C GLU A 68 -2.74 7.68 -7.78
N LYS A 69 -2.13 8.57 -8.56
CA LYS A 69 -1.93 9.97 -8.17
C LYS A 69 -3.17 10.82 -8.36
N ASP A 70 -3.97 10.55 -9.39
CA ASP A 70 -5.19 11.31 -9.69
C ASP A 70 -6.33 10.91 -8.73
N PRO A 71 -6.87 11.84 -7.91
CA PRO A 71 -7.95 11.53 -6.98
C PRO A 71 -9.24 11.03 -7.64
N ALA A 72 -9.51 11.44 -8.91
CA ALA A 72 -10.69 10.98 -9.62
C ALA A 72 -10.53 9.52 -10.07
N LEU A 73 -9.32 9.13 -10.51
CA LEU A 73 -9.01 7.76 -10.88
C LEU A 73 -8.97 6.85 -9.65
N ARG A 74 -8.45 7.33 -8.49
CA ARG A 74 -8.52 6.59 -7.21
C ARG A 74 -9.95 6.20 -6.85
N LYS A 75 -10.91 7.12 -6.97
CA LYS A 75 -12.33 6.81 -6.72
C LYS A 75 -12.90 5.75 -7.66
N ILE A 76 -12.40 5.67 -8.90
CA ILE A 76 -12.78 4.60 -9.83
C ILE A 76 -12.22 3.26 -9.35
N LEU A 77 -10.97 3.21 -8.89
CA LEU A 77 -10.35 2.00 -8.34
C LEU A 77 -11.07 1.52 -7.07
N GLU A 78 -11.38 2.44 -6.16
CA GLU A 78 -12.18 2.15 -4.95
C GLU A 78 -13.56 1.60 -5.30
N GLY A 79 -14.24 2.20 -6.32
CA GLY A 79 -15.52 1.72 -6.83
C GLY A 79 -15.45 0.34 -7.49
N LYS A 80 -14.27 -0.13 -7.91
CA LYS A 80 -13.98 -1.49 -8.39
C LYS A 80 -13.50 -2.43 -7.28
N GLU A 81 -13.50 -1.96 -6.03
CA GLU A 81 -13.04 -2.70 -4.84
C GLU A 81 -11.54 -3.06 -4.87
N TYR A 82 -10.70 -2.23 -5.54
CA TYR A 82 -9.24 -2.36 -5.44
C TYR A 82 -8.70 -1.65 -4.20
N HIS A 83 -7.64 -2.21 -3.61
CA HIS A 83 -6.95 -1.59 -2.50
C HIS A 83 -6.01 -0.50 -3.03
N VAL A 84 -6.39 0.76 -2.86
CA VAL A 84 -5.50 1.89 -3.15
C VAL A 84 -4.69 2.18 -1.90
N ILE A 85 -3.39 1.84 -1.93
CA ILE A 85 -2.53 1.86 -0.75
C ILE A 85 -1.76 3.17 -0.56
N HIS A 86 -1.59 3.95 -1.62
CA HIS A 86 -0.87 5.23 -1.61
C HIS A 86 -1.25 6.08 -2.82
N ASP A 87 -0.95 7.37 -2.77
CA ASP A 87 -1.26 8.33 -3.83
C ASP A 87 -0.12 8.53 -4.84
N ASP A 88 1.14 8.54 -4.42
CA ASP A 88 2.28 8.74 -5.32
C ASP A 88 3.34 7.64 -5.13
N PHE A 89 3.54 6.83 -6.17
CA PHE A 89 4.49 5.73 -6.12
C PHE A 89 5.93 6.16 -5.80
N LEU A 90 6.34 7.34 -6.25
CA LEU A 90 7.71 7.82 -6.01
C LEU A 90 7.95 8.17 -4.53
N THR A 91 6.89 8.48 -3.78
CA THR A 91 6.94 8.74 -2.34
C THR A 91 6.56 7.53 -1.50
N TYR A 92 6.15 6.42 -2.13
CA TYR A 92 5.80 5.19 -1.43
C TYR A 92 7.04 4.52 -0.83
N HIS A 93 7.01 4.23 0.45
CA HIS A 93 8.08 3.56 1.21
C HIS A 93 7.64 2.24 1.83
N GLY A 94 6.59 1.62 1.27
CA GLY A 94 6.10 0.35 1.78
C GLY A 94 7.14 -0.75 1.72
N GLN A 95 7.18 -1.55 2.77
CA GLN A 95 8.11 -2.68 2.90
C GLN A 95 7.45 -4.01 2.49
N TYR A 96 6.26 -3.93 1.90
CA TYR A 96 5.50 -5.09 1.48
C TYR A 96 6.21 -5.81 0.33
N HIS A 97 6.25 -7.15 0.41
CA HIS A 97 6.84 -7.97 -0.64
C HIS A 97 5.75 -8.43 -1.62
N TYR A 98 5.96 -8.16 -2.90
CA TYR A 98 5.04 -8.57 -3.96
C TYR A 98 5.65 -9.65 -4.83
N ASP A 99 4.83 -10.63 -5.26
CA ASP A 99 5.27 -11.63 -6.24
C ASP A 99 5.43 -11.03 -7.63
N LEU A 100 4.62 -9.98 -7.92
CA LEU A 100 4.64 -9.25 -9.19
C LEU A 100 4.41 -7.75 -8.97
N ILE A 101 5.29 -6.94 -9.53
CA ILE A 101 5.03 -5.52 -9.79
C ILE A 101 4.84 -5.34 -11.29
N ILE A 102 3.68 -4.86 -11.71
CA ILE A 102 3.39 -4.59 -13.12
C ILE A 102 2.97 -3.13 -13.28
N LEU A 103 3.64 -2.39 -14.16
CA LEU A 103 3.44 -0.95 -14.27
C LEU A 103 3.54 -0.43 -15.68
N ASN A 104 2.66 0.54 -15.99
CA ASN A 104 2.71 1.40 -17.16
C ASN A 104 2.78 2.86 -16.66
N PRO A 105 3.96 3.33 -16.22
CA PRO A 105 4.12 4.66 -15.63
C PRO A 105 4.04 5.77 -16.68
N PRO A 106 3.84 7.03 -16.25
CA PRO A 106 4.01 8.19 -17.13
C PRO A 106 5.37 8.15 -17.83
N PHE A 107 5.42 8.26 -19.16
CA PHE A 107 6.64 8.06 -19.95
C PHE A 107 7.79 9.02 -19.61
N ASN A 108 7.47 10.21 -19.09
CA ASN A 108 8.47 11.19 -18.65
C ASN A 108 9.15 10.80 -17.33
N GLU A 109 8.54 9.93 -16.51
CA GLU A 109 9.04 9.49 -15.21
C GLU A 109 9.25 7.98 -15.12
N GLY A 110 9.16 7.28 -16.26
CA GLY A 110 9.25 5.83 -16.32
C GLY A 110 10.57 5.26 -15.76
N ASP A 111 11.69 5.97 -15.95
CA ASP A 111 12.98 5.62 -15.38
C ASP A 111 12.96 5.63 -13.85
N LYS A 112 12.34 6.64 -13.23
CA LYS A 112 12.21 6.75 -11.78
C LYS A 112 11.33 5.64 -11.21
N HIS A 113 10.20 5.35 -11.90
CA HIS A 113 9.27 4.32 -11.48
C HIS A 113 9.90 2.92 -11.55
N LEU A 114 10.62 2.61 -12.64
CA LEU A 114 11.31 1.32 -12.75
C LEU A 114 12.42 1.18 -11.70
N GLU A 115 13.22 2.21 -11.46
CA GLU A 115 14.25 2.22 -10.41
C GLU A 115 13.62 1.94 -9.04
N LYS A 116 12.51 2.61 -8.72
CA LYS A 116 11.77 2.40 -7.48
C LYS A 116 11.20 0.98 -7.36
N ALA A 117 10.66 0.42 -8.46
CA ALA A 117 10.15 -0.95 -8.48
C ALA A 117 11.28 -1.97 -8.21
N LEU A 118 12.47 -1.76 -8.81
CA LEU A 118 13.65 -2.59 -8.53
C LEU A 118 14.09 -2.52 -7.06
N ASP A 119 14.00 -1.33 -6.45
CA ASP A 119 14.37 -1.16 -5.04
C ASP A 119 13.37 -1.84 -4.09
N ILE A 120 12.06 -1.82 -4.40
CA ILE A 120 11.04 -2.54 -3.64
C ILE A 120 11.22 -4.05 -3.77
N GLN A 121 11.50 -4.55 -4.98
CA GLN A 121 11.63 -5.99 -5.28
C GLN A 121 13.02 -6.57 -5.01
N LYS A 122 13.95 -5.82 -4.43
CA LYS A 122 15.34 -6.26 -4.22
C LYS A 122 15.52 -7.62 -3.54
N ASN A 123 14.50 -8.11 -2.82
CA ASN A 123 14.54 -9.38 -2.08
C ASN A 123 13.88 -10.54 -2.83
N GLY A 124 13.45 -10.34 -4.07
CA GLY A 124 12.83 -11.36 -4.91
C GLY A 124 11.50 -10.92 -5.53
N GLY A 125 11.08 -11.58 -6.60
CA GLY A 125 9.82 -11.35 -7.29
C GLY A 125 9.98 -10.95 -8.75
N ASN A 126 8.88 -10.63 -9.41
CA ASN A 126 8.84 -10.30 -10.82
C ASN A 126 8.48 -8.82 -11.01
N ILE A 127 9.09 -8.19 -12.01
CA ILE A 127 8.74 -6.84 -12.44
C ILE A 127 8.46 -6.88 -13.93
N ILE A 128 7.35 -6.26 -14.36
CA ILE A 128 7.05 -5.97 -15.76
C ILE A 128 6.77 -4.47 -15.87
N CYS A 129 7.61 -3.77 -16.60
CA CYS A 129 7.51 -2.32 -16.78
C CYS A 129 7.41 -1.95 -18.26
N ILE A 130 6.41 -1.13 -18.60
CA ILE A 130 6.21 -0.59 -19.94
C ILE A 130 6.81 0.82 -19.97
N LEU A 131 7.80 1.05 -20.82
CA LEU A 131 8.50 2.33 -20.92
C LEU A 131 8.51 2.85 -22.36
N ASN A 132 8.79 4.14 -22.51
CA ASN A 132 9.22 4.64 -23.81
C ASN A 132 10.57 4.00 -24.19
N ALA A 133 10.69 3.46 -25.41
CA ALA A 133 11.91 2.80 -25.87
C ALA A 133 13.16 3.70 -25.77
N GLU A 134 13.01 5.00 -25.96
CA GLU A 134 14.09 5.99 -25.82
C GLU A 134 14.73 6.01 -24.42
N THR A 135 14.00 5.56 -23.40
CA THR A 135 14.55 5.48 -22.04
C THR A 135 15.70 4.48 -21.95
N ILE A 136 15.62 3.40 -22.73
CA ILE A 136 16.60 2.32 -22.77
C ILE A 136 17.59 2.50 -23.91
N ASP A 137 17.09 2.79 -25.13
CA ASP A 137 17.93 2.87 -26.35
C ASP A 137 18.85 4.09 -26.36
N ASN A 138 18.41 5.20 -25.73
CA ASN A 138 19.16 6.44 -25.71
C ASN A 138 19.23 7.05 -24.30
N PRO A 139 20.02 6.45 -23.38
CA PRO A 139 20.11 6.89 -21.99
C PRO A 139 20.91 8.20 -21.85
N CYS A 140 20.26 9.34 -22.13
CA CYS A 140 20.91 10.65 -22.14
C CYS A 140 21.33 11.16 -20.74
N THR A 141 20.74 10.63 -19.67
CA THR A 141 21.05 11.07 -18.29
C THR A 141 21.87 10.05 -17.53
N ASN A 142 22.64 10.50 -16.53
CA ASN A 142 23.40 9.58 -15.68
C ASN A 142 22.51 8.56 -14.97
N ARG A 143 21.28 8.95 -14.59
CA ARG A 143 20.30 8.05 -14.00
C ARG A 143 19.91 6.93 -14.98
N ARG A 144 19.56 7.27 -16.22
CA ARG A 144 19.19 6.27 -17.23
C ARG A 144 20.33 5.34 -17.55
N LYS A 145 21.58 5.85 -17.60
CA LYS A 145 22.76 5.00 -17.77
C LYS A 145 22.94 4.02 -16.62
N ALA A 146 22.80 4.48 -15.37
CA ALA A 146 22.87 3.62 -14.21
C ALA A 146 21.72 2.60 -14.18
N LEU A 147 20.50 3.00 -14.59
CA LEU A 147 19.36 2.10 -14.69
C LEU A 147 19.62 0.99 -15.72
N VAL A 148 20.14 1.32 -16.92
CA VAL A 148 20.46 0.33 -17.97
C VAL A 148 21.51 -0.65 -17.45
N GLN A 149 22.57 -0.16 -16.79
CA GLN A 149 23.57 -1.03 -16.17
C GLN A 149 22.95 -1.95 -15.11
N LYS A 150 22.07 -1.44 -14.27
CA LYS A 150 21.35 -2.24 -13.25
C LYS A 150 20.46 -3.30 -13.90
N LEU A 151 19.81 -3.00 -15.04
CA LEU A 151 19.02 -3.97 -15.80
C LEU A 151 19.88 -5.08 -16.41
N GLU A 152 21.09 -4.75 -16.88
CA GLU A 152 22.06 -5.75 -17.35
C GLU A 152 22.51 -6.68 -16.20
N GLU A 153 22.77 -6.14 -15.03
CA GLU A 153 23.13 -6.91 -13.82
C GLU A 153 22.00 -7.89 -13.39
N TYR A 154 20.75 -7.48 -13.54
CA TYR A 154 19.59 -8.35 -13.28
C TYR A 154 19.24 -9.27 -14.46
N HIS A 155 19.98 -9.25 -15.56
CA HIS A 155 19.68 -10.01 -16.78
C HIS A 155 18.26 -9.78 -17.28
N ALA A 156 17.82 -8.52 -17.28
CA ALA A 156 16.46 -8.14 -17.68
C ALA A 156 16.17 -8.53 -19.14
N ASP A 157 15.01 -9.11 -19.38
CA ASP A 157 14.48 -9.34 -20.72
C ASP A 157 13.79 -8.06 -21.23
N ILE A 158 14.32 -7.48 -22.33
CA ILE A 158 13.82 -6.23 -22.90
C ILE A 158 13.28 -6.51 -24.29
N SER A 159 11.98 -6.32 -24.46
CA SER A 159 11.28 -6.51 -25.72
C SER A 159 10.69 -5.17 -26.23
N TYR A 160 10.75 -4.92 -27.52
CA TYR A 160 10.29 -3.69 -28.14
C TYR A 160 9.01 -3.89 -28.95
N TYR A 161 8.07 -2.97 -28.81
CA TYR A 161 6.82 -3.00 -29.55
C TYR A 161 6.56 -1.63 -30.22
N ASN A 162 6.23 -1.68 -31.50
CA ASN A 162 5.73 -0.51 -32.25
C ASN A 162 4.21 -0.52 -32.20
N ASP A 163 3.62 0.68 -32.19
CA ASP A 163 2.17 0.87 -32.27
C ASP A 163 1.33 0.10 -31.21
N ALA A 164 1.93 -0.19 -30.08
CA ALA A 164 1.33 -1.01 -29.02
C ALA A 164 0.01 -0.41 -28.47
N PHE A 165 -0.19 0.91 -28.54
CA PHE A 165 -1.37 1.63 -28.10
C PHE A 165 -2.31 2.04 -29.25
N VAL A 166 -2.15 1.47 -30.44
CA VAL A 166 -3.01 1.74 -31.62
C VAL A 166 -4.16 0.74 -31.73
N ALA A 167 -4.25 -0.23 -30.84
CA ALA A 167 -5.31 -1.25 -30.87
C ALA A 167 -6.72 -0.62 -30.83
N LYS A 168 -7.72 -1.33 -31.39
CA LYS A 168 -9.12 -0.85 -31.46
C LYS A 168 -9.73 -0.59 -30.09
N ASP A 169 -9.15 -1.14 -29.04
CA ASP A 169 -9.64 -1.19 -27.66
C ASP A 169 -9.08 -0.03 -26.80
N THR A 170 -8.33 0.92 -27.38
CA THR A 170 -7.73 2.01 -26.63
C THR A 170 -8.43 3.33 -26.86
N ASP A 171 -8.78 4.03 -25.78
CA ASP A 171 -9.39 5.36 -25.80
C ASP A 171 -8.45 6.44 -26.37
N ARG A 172 -7.13 6.23 -26.24
CA ARG A 172 -6.09 7.12 -26.79
C ARG A 172 -5.09 6.32 -27.61
N LYS A 173 -4.79 6.75 -28.82
CA LYS A 173 -3.85 6.13 -29.75
C LYS A 173 -2.57 6.94 -29.83
N THR A 174 -1.44 6.27 -29.70
CA THR A 174 -0.13 6.89 -29.90
C THR A 174 0.81 5.93 -30.64
N ASN A 175 1.58 6.47 -31.58
CA ASN A 175 2.58 5.73 -32.33
C ASN A 175 3.96 5.74 -31.63
N ILE A 176 3.96 5.61 -30.33
CA ILE A 176 5.20 5.57 -29.56
C ILE A 176 5.73 4.15 -29.55
N ARG A 177 7.01 3.98 -29.89
CA ARG A 177 7.75 2.74 -29.71
C ARG A 177 7.99 2.55 -28.22
N ILE A 178 7.56 1.43 -27.68
CA ILE A 178 7.73 1.09 -26.26
C ILE A 178 8.78 -0.01 -26.07
N ALA A 179 9.42 0.01 -24.92
CA ALA A 179 10.22 -1.06 -24.38
C ALA A 179 9.46 -1.69 -23.21
N VAL A 180 9.33 -3.00 -23.22
CA VAL A 180 8.82 -3.78 -22.08
C VAL A 180 10.01 -4.42 -21.40
N VAL A 181 10.23 -4.07 -20.16
CA VAL A 181 11.31 -4.57 -19.33
C VAL A 181 10.72 -5.60 -18.36
N LYS A 182 11.19 -6.84 -18.48
CA LYS A 182 10.84 -7.93 -17.56
C LYS A 182 12.07 -8.28 -16.74
N VAL A 183 11.92 -8.25 -15.42
CA VAL A 183 12.99 -8.61 -14.47
C VAL A 183 12.47 -9.68 -13.55
N GLN A 184 13.18 -10.78 -13.45
CA GLN A 184 12.94 -11.80 -12.45
C GLN A 184 14.08 -11.74 -11.43
N ILE A 185 13.78 -11.24 -10.26
CA ILE A 185 14.73 -11.18 -9.15
C ILE A 185 14.55 -12.46 -8.34
N PRO A 186 15.61 -13.28 -8.19
CA PRO A 186 15.53 -14.48 -7.38
C PRO A 186 15.28 -14.10 -5.93
N GLU A 187 14.49 -14.92 -5.23
CA GLU A 187 14.34 -14.77 -3.78
C GLU A 187 15.73 -14.86 -3.13
N THR A 188 16.05 -13.85 -2.34
CA THR A 188 17.31 -13.84 -1.60
C THR A 188 17.26 -14.98 -0.60
N GLU A 189 18.15 -15.97 -0.72
CA GLU A 189 18.35 -16.92 0.37
C GLU A 189 18.84 -16.13 1.58
N PHE A 190 18.00 -16.06 2.62
CA PHE A 190 18.36 -15.36 3.83
C PHE A 190 19.51 -16.12 4.51
N SER A 191 20.73 -15.61 4.40
CA SER A 191 21.82 -16.04 5.25
C SER A 191 21.55 -15.50 6.65
N SER A 192 21.51 -16.40 7.64
CA SER A 192 21.34 -16.01 9.02
C SER A 192 22.53 -15.20 9.51
N GLN A 193 22.29 -13.93 9.86
CA GLN A 193 23.33 -13.10 10.48
C GLN A 193 23.77 -13.66 11.85
N ILE A 194 22.86 -14.30 12.59
CA ILE A 194 23.17 -14.99 13.85
C ILE A 194 24.08 -16.19 13.55
N TYR A 195 23.78 -16.96 12.51
CA TYR A 195 24.61 -18.09 12.10
C TYR A 195 26.02 -17.66 11.68
N GLU A 196 26.12 -16.61 10.87
CA GLU A 196 27.43 -16.04 10.49
C GLU A 196 28.19 -15.48 11.71
N LYS A 197 27.51 -14.80 12.61
CA LYS A 197 28.07 -14.33 13.86
C LYS A 197 28.47 -15.48 14.80
N LEU A 198 27.71 -16.58 14.86
CA LEU A 198 28.06 -17.77 15.62
C LEU A 198 29.27 -18.49 15.03
N LYS A 199 29.38 -18.55 13.69
CA LYS A 199 30.61 -19.02 13.03
C LYS A 199 31.82 -18.15 13.39
N GLN A 200 31.65 -16.83 13.41
CA GLN A 200 32.72 -15.89 13.78
C GLN A 200 33.02 -15.91 15.29
N LYS A 201 32.03 -16.23 16.16
CA LYS A 201 32.20 -16.32 17.61
C LYS A 201 33.06 -17.49 18.09
N GLN A 202 33.29 -18.48 17.25
CA GLN A 202 34.35 -19.44 17.53
C GLN A 202 35.75 -18.78 17.65
N TYR A 203 35.83 -17.47 17.33
CA TYR A 203 37.10 -16.73 17.23
C TYR A 203 37.21 -15.41 18.03
N SER A 204 36.18 -14.91 18.75
CA SER A 204 36.33 -13.73 19.63
C SER A 204 35.16 -13.49 20.59
N GLU A 205 35.49 -13.14 21.86
CA GLU A 205 34.52 -12.73 22.89
C GLU A 205 34.02 -11.30 22.67
N LEU A 206 32.74 -11.04 22.93
CA LEU A 206 32.04 -9.79 22.65
C LEU A 206 31.80 -8.95 23.90
N GLN A 207 32.00 -7.64 23.75
CA GLN A 207 31.44 -6.58 24.58
C GLN A 207 30.17 -6.02 23.91
N ILE A 208 29.14 -5.82 24.72
CA ILE A 208 27.86 -5.22 24.31
C ILE A 208 27.84 -3.83 24.91
N ASP A 209 27.75 -2.82 24.05
CA ASP A 209 27.42 -1.46 24.46
C ASP A 209 25.96 -1.14 24.14
N GLU A 210 25.18 -0.88 25.20
CA GLU A 210 23.85 -0.29 25.13
C GLU A 210 23.98 1.22 25.11
N GLU A 211 23.63 1.88 24.00
CA GLU A 211 23.23 3.28 24.03
C GLU A 211 22.16 3.56 22.98
N ILE A 212 20.90 3.59 23.46
CA ILE A 212 19.81 4.29 22.77
C ILE A 212 19.27 5.32 23.76
N THR A 213 19.79 6.52 23.70
CA THR A 213 19.17 7.68 24.33
C THR A 213 19.23 8.88 23.39
N ASP A 214 18.10 9.58 23.40
CA ASP A 214 17.85 10.92 22.90
C ASP A 214 17.53 11.10 21.41
N VAL A 215 16.22 11.04 21.15
CA VAL A 215 15.61 11.96 20.18
C VAL A 215 14.52 12.74 20.88
N ALA A 216 14.89 13.94 21.32
CA ALA A 216 13.95 14.94 21.80
C ALA A 216 12.99 15.34 20.68
N VAL A 217 11.74 15.07 20.88
CA VAL A 217 10.58 15.95 20.88
C VAL A 217 10.52 17.04 19.79
N ASN A 218 9.53 16.91 18.87
CA ASN A 218 8.63 18.04 18.57
C ASN A 218 7.51 17.74 17.57
N ASP A 219 7.32 16.48 17.17
CA ASP A 219 6.15 16.16 16.37
C ASP A 219 5.68 14.72 16.70
N LEU A 220 4.57 14.63 17.43
CA LEU A 220 3.95 13.37 17.84
C LEU A 220 3.82 12.39 16.66
N VAL A 221 3.35 12.88 15.52
CA VAL A 221 3.14 12.05 14.33
C VAL A 221 4.46 11.49 13.81
N LYS A 222 5.51 12.32 13.73
CA LYS A 222 6.84 11.85 13.28
C LYS A 222 7.43 10.81 14.20
N ASN A 223 7.24 10.98 15.51
CA ASN A 223 7.73 10.03 16.49
C ASN A 223 6.99 8.68 16.39
N ILE A 224 5.66 8.72 16.23
CA ILE A 224 4.86 7.50 16.06
C ILE A 224 5.23 6.78 14.76
N VAL A 225 5.43 7.51 13.65
CA VAL A 225 5.86 6.93 12.37
C VAL A 225 7.24 6.29 12.50
N LYS A 226 8.22 6.97 13.13
CA LYS A 226 9.54 6.39 13.39
C LYS A 226 9.48 5.12 14.25
N GLN A 227 8.61 5.10 15.27
CA GLN A 227 8.41 3.89 16.08
C GLN A 227 7.82 2.75 15.27
N TYR A 228 6.85 3.06 14.39
CA TYR A 228 6.29 2.09 13.46
C TYR A 228 7.35 1.51 12.53
N GLU A 229 8.14 2.37 11.88
CA GLU A 229 9.22 1.96 10.97
C GLU A 229 10.24 1.06 11.71
N LEU A 230 10.67 1.47 12.90
CA LEU A 230 11.60 0.69 13.72
C LEU A 230 11.04 -0.69 14.11
N GLU A 231 9.77 -0.75 14.53
CA GLU A 231 9.12 -2.01 14.91
C GLU A 231 8.98 -2.94 13.71
N VAL A 232 8.61 -2.40 12.54
CA VAL A 232 8.50 -3.18 11.30
C VAL A 232 9.87 -3.70 10.87
N ASP A 233 10.90 -2.85 10.85
CA ASP A 233 12.26 -3.24 10.47
C ASP A 233 12.83 -4.33 11.40
N ALA A 234 12.66 -4.15 12.70
CA ALA A 234 13.14 -5.14 13.69
C ALA A 234 12.42 -6.48 13.54
N GLY A 235 11.11 -6.46 13.34
CA GLY A 235 10.34 -7.69 13.15
C GLY A 235 10.64 -8.41 11.85
N ILE A 236 10.80 -7.67 10.73
CA ILE A 236 11.22 -8.24 9.46
C ILE A 236 12.61 -8.87 9.60
N ALA A 237 13.56 -8.18 10.25
CA ALA A 237 14.90 -8.73 10.50
C ALA A 237 14.82 -10.04 11.28
N LEU A 238 13.98 -10.10 12.33
CA LEU A 238 13.76 -11.31 13.13
C LEU A 238 13.13 -12.45 12.30
N ILE A 239 12.13 -12.14 11.48
CA ILE A 239 11.47 -13.13 10.62
C ILE A 239 12.46 -13.70 9.60
N ARG A 240 13.28 -12.85 8.98
CA ARG A 240 14.32 -13.26 8.04
C ARG A 240 15.36 -14.13 8.70
N GLU A 241 15.81 -13.74 9.89
CA GLU A 241 16.74 -14.52 10.68
C GLU A 241 16.18 -15.91 11.02
N TYR A 242 14.91 -15.98 11.45
CA TYR A 242 14.24 -17.25 11.69
C TYR A 242 14.15 -18.11 10.42
N LYS A 243 13.78 -17.53 9.27
CA LYS A 243 13.74 -18.23 7.98
C LYS A 243 15.10 -18.77 7.59
N GLY A 244 16.16 -17.97 7.76
CA GLY A 244 17.55 -18.39 7.50
C GLY A 244 18.03 -19.51 8.41
N MET A 245 17.62 -19.50 9.69
CA MET A 245 17.94 -20.53 10.67
C MET A 245 17.08 -21.80 10.54
N LYS A 246 15.91 -21.72 9.92
CA LYS A 246 14.92 -22.81 9.85
C LYS A 246 15.52 -24.14 9.41
N LYS A 247 16.37 -24.14 8.40
CA LYS A 247 17.04 -25.34 7.88
C LYS A 247 17.99 -26.00 8.89
N TYR A 248 18.53 -25.22 9.84
CA TYR A 248 19.44 -25.73 10.88
C TYR A 248 18.71 -26.18 12.13
N ILE A 249 17.58 -25.53 12.44
CA ILE A 249 16.77 -25.81 13.64
C ILE A 249 15.89 -27.05 13.44
N MET A 250 15.44 -27.30 12.18
CA MET A 250 14.44 -28.31 11.86
C MET A 250 14.99 -29.55 11.16
N SER A 251 16.30 -29.60 10.81
CA SER A 251 16.84 -30.59 9.86
C SER A 251 17.38 -31.86 10.47
N SER A 252 17.40 -32.01 11.80
CA SER A 252 18.30 -33.01 12.41
C SER A 252 17.69 -34.38 12.73
N ILE A 253 16.39 -34.59 12.65
CA ILE A 253 15.81 -35.92 12.95
C ILE A 253 14.62 -36.19 11.99
N LYS A 254 14.76 -37.21 11.16
CA LYS A 254 13.68 -37.80 10.37
C LYS A 254 12.74 -38.58 11.28
N GLU A 255 11.92 -37.90 12.04
CA GLU A 255 10.72 -38.50 12.62
C GLU A 255 9.50 -37.94 11.88
N GLU A 256 8.77 -38.80 11.25
CA GLU A 256 7.70 -38.51 10.28
C GLU A 256 6.52 -37.68 10.82
N TYR A 257 6.47 -37.33 12.11
CA TYR A 257 5.29 -36.70 12.74
C TYR A 257 5.62 -35.71 13.88
N THR A 258 6.81 -35.22 14.04
CA THR A 258 7.10 -34.25 15.11
C THR A 258 7.02 -32.81 14.60
N SER A 259 6.14 -32.02 15.23
CA SER A 259 6.11 -30.56 15.02
C SER A 259 7.46 -29.95 15.44
N PRO A 260 7.98 -28.93 14.73
CA PRO A 260 9.22 -28.30 15.10
C PRO A 260 9.14 -27.74 16.53
N MET A 261 10.21 -27.94 17.32
CA MET A 261 10.28 -27.44 18.71
C MET A 261 10.21 -25.92 18.80
N LEU A 262 10.70 -25.24 17.76
CA LEU A 262 10.67 -23.78 17.69
C LEU A 262 9.92 -23.36 16.43
N THR A 263 8.77 -22.69 16.63
CA THR A 263 7.99 -22.10 15.56
C THR A 263 7.77 -20.63 15.84
N LEU A 264 8.09 -19.76 14.87
CA LEU A 264 7.72 -18.35 14.90
C LEU A 264 6.41 -18.19 14.15
N LYS A 265 5.39 -17.63 14.80
CA LYS A 265 4.08 -17.36 14.22
C LYS A 265 3.77 -15.88 14.32
N VAL A 266 3.03 -15.36 13.36
CA VAL A 266 2.45 -14.02 13.39
C VAL A 266 0.94 -14.19 13.51
N GLY A 267 0.42 -14.01 14.74
CA GLY A 267 -0.97 -14.37 15.05
C GLY A 267 -1.20 -15.88 14.85
N ASP A 268 -2.24 -16.23 14.09
CA ASP A 268 -2.58 -17.61 13.76
C ASP A 268 -1.95 -18.11 12.45
N HIS A 269 -1.18 -17.25 11.78
CA HIS A 269 -0.57 -17.54 10.48
C HIS A 269 0.90 -17.98 10.61
N ASP A 270 1.38 -18.67 9.57
CA ASP A 270 2.80 -18.94 9.40
C ASP A 270 3.61 -17.63 9.34
N CYS A 271 4.90 -17.70 9.66
CA CYS A 271 5.80 -16.56 9.77
C CYS A 271 5.97 -15.85 8.41
N SER A 272 5.05 -14.94 8.10
CA SER A 272 5.05 -14.10 6.89
C SER A 272 5.41 -12.67 7.24
N GLU A 273 6.32 -12.06 6.47
CA GLU A 273 6.69 -10.65 6.61
C GLU A 273 5.47 -9.76 6.41
N ASN A 274 4.67 -10.04 5.38
CA ASN A 274 3.48 -9.26 5.07
C ASN A 274 2.41 -9.34 6.17
N ALA A 275 2.17 -10.53 6.73
CA ALA A 275 1.23 -10.69 7.85
C ALA A 275 1.71 -9.91 9.09
N TYR A 276 3.02 -9.86 9.32
CA TYR A 276 3.61 -9.07 10.41
C TYR A 276 3.41 -7.57 10.18
N ILE A 277 3.79 -7.06 9.00
CA ILE A 277 3.60 -5.65 8.61
C ILE A 277 2.13 -5.24 8.78
N TYR A 278 1.21 -6.07 8.28
CA TYR A 278 -0.22 -5.83 8.38
C TYR A 278 -0.69 -5.73 9.85
N SER A 279 -0.22 -6.64 10.71
CA SER A 279 -0.57 -6.65 12.14
C SER A 279 -0.02 -5.43 12.88
N VAL A 280 1.23 -5.04 12.59
CA VAL A 280 1.85 -3.84 13.18
C VAL A 280 1.15 -2.58 12.68
N ARG A 281 0.86 -2.49 11.39
CA ARG A 281 0.14 -1.36 10.79
C ARG A 281 -1.23 -1.17 11.43
N ARG A 282 -1.98 -2.25 11.63
CA ARG A 282 -3.27 -2.22 12.34
C ARG A 282 -3.14 -1.71 13.78
N LYS A 283 -2.11 -2.16 14.49
CA LYS A 283 -1.81 -1.69 15.85
C LYS A 283 -1.59 -0.19 15.89
N TYR A 284 -0.78 0.35 14.96
CA TYR A 284 -0.44 1.77 14.95
C TYR A 284 -1.60 2.67 14.49
N TRP A 285 -2.40 2.26 13.52
CA TRP A 285 -3.63 2.99 13.16
C TRP A 285 -4.61 3.05 14.34
N ASN A 286 -4.83 1.94 15.04
CA ASN A 286 -5.67 1.93 16.25
C ASN A 286 -5.09 2.82 17.35
N ALA A 287 -3.77 2.77 17.58
CA ALA A 287 -3.12 3.59 18.58
C ALA A 287 -3.24 5.09 18.28
N LEU A 288 -3.08 5.46 17.00
CA LEU A 288 -3.19 6.84 16.53
C LEU A 288 -4.58 7.42 16.79
N PHE A 289 -5.66 6.70 16.42
CA PHE A 289 -7.03 7.16 16.61
C PHE A 289 -7.53 7.07 18.05
N ARG A 290 -6.77 6.42 18.94
CA ARG A 290 -7.02 6.44 20.40
C ARG A 290 -6.17 7.47 21.14
N ASN A 291 -5.28 8.16 20.43
CA ASN A 291 -4.44 9.17 21.04
C ASN A 291 -5.21 10.49 21.23
N ASP A 292 -5.38 10.93 22.47
CA ASP A 292 -6.14 12.12 22.83
C ASP A 292 -5.59 13.40 22.19
N GLU A 293 -4.28 13.50 22.04
CA GLU A 293 -3.64 14.66 21.41
C GLU A 293 -3.91 14.72 19.90
N PHE A 294 -3.89 13.57 19.23
CA PHE A 294 -4.21 13.46 17.81
C PHE A 294 -5.69 13.75 17.54
N MET A 295 -6.58 13.25 18.39
CA MET A 295 -8.04 13.36 18.26
C MET A 295 -8.64 14.56 18.98
N LYS A 296 -7.81 15.44 19.54
CA LYS A 296 -8.21 16.56 20.43
C LYS A 296 -9.37 17.42 19.93
N ASN A 297 -9.52 17.58 18.63
CA ASN A 297 -10.53 18.45 18.02
C ASN A 297 -11.70 17.67 17.43
N MET A 298 -11.81 16.37 17.71
CA MET A 298 -12.87 15.50 17.21
C MET A 298 -13.90 15.18 18.29
N THR A 299 -15.15 14.99 17.85
CA THR A 299 -16.20 14.48 18.73
C THR A 299 -16.05 12.96 18.90
N ASP A 300 -16.60 12.41 20.00
CA ASP A 300 -16.57 10.98 20.27
C ASP A 300 -17.18 10.15 19.12
N ASP A 301 -18.27 10.64 18.51
CA ASP A 301 -18.91 9.98 17.37
C ASP A 301 -17.96 9.94 16.13
N GLN A 302 -17.21 11.01 15.90
CA GLN A 302 -16.21 11.05 14.83
C GLN A 302 -15.03 10.11 15.13
N GLN A 303 -14.54 10.10 16.38
CA GLN A 303 -13.48 9.17 16.79
C GLN A 303 -13.91 7.72 16.59
N GLN A 304 -15.12 7.35 16.98
CA GLN A 304 -15.67 6.01 16.78
C GLN A 304 -15.82 5.68 15.28
N SER A 305 -16.18 6.67 14.45
CA SER A 305 -16.24 6.51 13.00
C SER A 305 -14.87 6.17 12.42
N TYR A 306 -13.80 6.89 12.79
CA TYR A 306 -12.44 6.58 12.34
C TYR A 306 -11.95 5.23 12.85
N LEU A 307 -12.23 4.88 14.10
CA LEU A 307 -11.90 3.56 14.64
C LEU A 307 -12.60 2.42 13.89
N SER A 308 -13.85 2.63 13.45
CA SER A 308 -14.58 1.63 12.65
C SER A 308 -14.02 1.49 11.23
N GLN A 309 -13.32 2.51 10.73
CA GLN A 309 -12.70 2.52 9.40
C GLN A 309 -11.26 1.98 9.40
N VAL A 310 -10.71 1.60 10.57
CA VAL A 310 -9.30 1.11 10.66
C VAL A 310 -9.06 -0.07 9.73
N ASP A 311 -10.01 -0.98 9.57
CA ASP A 311 -9.87 -2.13 8.68
C ASP A 311 -9.75 -1.74 7.21
N THR A 312 -10.28 -0.58 6.81
CA THR A 312 -10.07 0.00 5.49
C THR A 312 -8.74 0.75 5.41
N LEU A 313 -8.42 1.54 6.45
CA LEU A 313 -7.20 2.34 6.53
C LEU A 313 -5.93 1.50 6.66
N ILE A 314 -6.03 0.28 7.14
CA ILE A 314 -4.88 -0.64 7.30
C ILE A 314 -4.21 -0.98 5.96
N HIS A 315 -4.91 -0.81 4.84
CA HIS A 315 -4.35 -0.97 3.51
C HIS A 315 -3.45 0.21 3.10
N TYR A 316 -3.68 1.40 3.69
CA TYR A 316 -2.79 2.53 3.50
C TYR A 316 -1.51 2.34 4.32
N ASP A 317 -0.37 2.68 3.72
CA ASP A 317 0.89 2.67 4.45
C ASP A 317 0.85 3.66 5.63
N PHE A 318 1.39 3.25 6.79
CA PHE A 318 1.44 4.09 7.98
C PHE A 318 2.61 5.07 7.85
N SER A 319 2.42 6.10 7.03
CA SER A 319 3.41 7.11 6.69
C SER A 319 2.98 8.50 7.13
N PHE A 320 3.97 9.39 7.29
CA PHE A 320 3.70 10.78 7.63
C PHE A 320 2.76 11.45 6.61
N CYS A 321 2.92 11.16 5.32
CA CYS A 321 2.09 11.74 4.25
C CYS A 321 0.63 11.31 4.38
N ASN A 322 0.37 10.02 4.53
CA ASN A 322 -0.99 9.49 4.66
C ASN A 322 -1.68 9.99 5.94
N ILE A 323 -0.94 10.06 7.05
CA ILE A 323 -1.49 10.61 8.30
C ILE A 323 -1.83 12.10 8.14
N LYS A 324 -1.00 12.88 7.45
CA LYS A 324 -1.28 14.29 7.17
C LYS A 324 -2.49 14.48 6.26
N GLU A 325 -2.68 13.63 5.28
CA GLU A 325 -3.89 13.65 4.45
C GLU A 325 -5.14 13.38 5.27
N ILE A 326 -5.11 12.36 6.12
CA ILE A 326 -6.22 12.08 7.05
C ILE A 326 -6.45 13.26 7.98
N GLN A 327 -5.41 13.88 8.55
CA GLN A 327 -5.58 15.09 9.37
C GLN A 327 -6.27 16.24 8.61
N THR A 328 -5.96 16.39 7.33
CA THR A 328 -6.59 17.41 6.47
C THR A 328 -8.07 17.08 6.25
N GLN A 329 -8.41 15.83 5.99
CA GLN A 329 -9.80 15.38 5.87
C GLN A 329 -10.55 15.54 7.20
N MET A 330 -9.92 15.20 8.32
CA MET A 330 -10.47 15.42 9.68
C MET A 330 -10.77 16.90 9.91
N ALA A 331 -9.86 17.80 9.57
CA ALA A 331 -10.07 19.25 9.73
C ALA A 331 -11.25 19.75 8.88
N GLN A 332 -11.44 19.21 7.67
CA GLN A 332 -12.58 19.57 6.80
C GLN A 332 -13.94 19.08 7.37
N THR A 333 -13.93 17.93 8.05
CA THR A 333 -15.16 17.33 8.61
C THR A 333 -15.45 17.81 10.03
N MET A 334 -14.49 18.44 10.71
CA MET A 334 -14.61 18.85 12.11
C MET A 334 -15.79 19.81 12.34
N VAL A 335 -15.93 20.83 11.51
CA VAL A 335 -17.04 21.81 11.65
C VAL A 335 -18.39 21.12 11.53
N LYS A 336 -18.54 20.23 10.55
CA LYS A 336 -19.75 19.44 10.36
C LYS A 336 -20.04 18.53 11.57
N GLY A 337 -19.02 17.88 12.10
CA GLY A 337 -19.17 17.03 13.28
C GLY A 337 -19.60 17.80 14.52
N ILE A 338 -19.13 19.03 14.71
CA ILE A 338 -19.60 19.91 15.81
C ILE A 338 -21.06 20.31 15.58
N GLU A 339 -21.43 20.68 14.34
CA GLU A 339 -22.83 20.99 14.00
C GLU A 339 -23.75 19.80 14.26
N ASP A 340 -23.38 18.60 13.82
CA ASP A 340 -24.15 17.37 14.05
C ASP A 340 -24.26 17.03 15.52
N CYS A 341 -23.22 17.24 16.33
CA CYS A 341 -23.23 17.04 17.77
C CYS A 341 -24.18 18.03 18.48
N ILE A 342 -24.16 19.31 18.07
CA ILE A 342 -25.08 20.32 18.60
C ILE A 342 -26.51 19.96 18.24
N ILE A 343 -26.78 19.53 17.01
CA ILE A 343 -28.14 19.11 16.59
C ILE A 343 -28.59 17.89 17.40
N LYS A 344 -27.72 16.88 17.55
CA LYS A 344 -28.03 15.67 18.34
C LYS A 344 -28.35 16.01 19.81
N MET A 345 -27.52 16.84 20.45
CA MET A 345 -27.72 17.27 21.81
C MET A 345 -29.02 18.06 21.95
N PHE A 346 -29.35 18.89 20.96
CA PHE A 346 -30.59 19.63 20.92
C PHE A 346 -31.80 18.72 20.72
N ASP A 347 -31.72 17.73 19.86
CA ASP A 347 -32.77 16.72 19.66
C ASP A 347 -32.99 15.88 20.93
N GLU A 348 -31.92 15.45 21.60
CA GLU A 348 -32.01 14.74 22.87
C GLU A 348 -32.67 15.58 23.96
N CYS A 349 -32.27 16.85 24.11
CA CYS A 349 -32.89 17.78 25.04
C CYS A 349 -34.36 18.04 24.69
N SER A 350 -34.70 18.18 23.41
CA SER A 350 -36.07 18.43 22.97
C SER A 350 -36.96 17.19 23.13
N ASN A 351 -36.43 15.99 22.90
CA ASN A 351 -37.13 14.74 23.16
C ASN A 351 -37.39 14.54 24.66
N ALA A 352 -36.43 14.87 25.52
CA ALA A 352 -36.62 14.81 26.97
C ALA A 352 -37.74 15.76 27.44
N HIS A 353 -37.93 16.89 26.76
CA HIS A 353 -39.00 17.86 27.07
C HIS A 353 -40.31 17.65 26.30
N SER A 354 -40.37 16.69 25.38
CA SER A 354 -41.59 16.38 24.61
C SER A 354 -42.76 15.90 25.47
N TRP A 355 -42.49 15.41 26.67
CA TRP A 355 -43.49 15.00 27.66
C TRP A 355 -44.16 16.19 28.39
N TYR A 356 -43.57 17.41 28.29
CA TYR A 356 -44.07 18.61 28.91
C TYR A 356 -44.18 19.77 27.90
N PRO A 357 -45.08 19.67 26.91
CA PRO A 357 -45.21 20.66 25.85
C PRO A 357 -45.53 22.08 26.36
N GLU A 358 -46.12 22.19 27.53
CA GLU A 358 -46.51 23.47 28.15
C GLU A 358 -45.30 24.29 28.65
N CYS A 359 -44.14 23.63 28.85
CA CYS A 359 -42.93 24.27 29.35
C CYS A 359 -42.00 24.75 28.26
N SER A 360 -42.20 24.36 26.99
CA SER A 360 -41.29 24.68 25.89
C SER A 360 -41.94 25.55 24.84
N LYS A 361 -41.63 26.85 24.85
CA LYS A 361 -42.13 27.83 23.85
C LYS A 361 -41.57 27.65 22.44
N ASN A 362 -40.57 26.76 22.24
CA ASN A 362 -39.85 26.62 20.98
C ASN A 362 -40.06 25.28 20.26
N ILE A 363 -40.96 24.41 20.82
CA ILE A 363 -41.25 23.10 20.21
C ILE A 363 -42.57 23.19 19.45
N HIS A 364 -42.50 22.94 18.16
CA HIS A 364 -43.66 22.81 17.30
C HIS A 364 -43.88 21.33 16.94
N TYR A 365 -45.09 20.83 17.22
CA TYR A 365 -45.49 19.48 16.82
C TYR A 365 -46.02 19.51 15.38
N TYR A 366 -45.48 18.66 14.53
CA TYR A 366 -45.99 18.43 13.19
C TYR A 366 -46.23 16.93 12.99
N ASN A 367 -47.48 16.55 12.79
CA ASN A 367 -47.93 15.15 12.54
C ASN A 367 -47.38 14.10 13.50
N GLY A 368 -47.33 14.38 14.81
CA GLY A 368 -46.93 13.43 15.86
C GLY A 368 -45.42 13.18 15.96
N ALA A 369 -44.59 13.89 15.20
CA ALA A 369 -43.16 13.90 15.37
C ALA A 369 -42.69 15.28 15.83
N THR A 370 -41.91 15.33 16.91
CA THR A 370 -41.28 16.58 17.38
C THR A 370 -40.14 16.93 16.41
N ARG A 371 -40.30 18.03 15.68
CA ARG A 371 -39.27 18.55 14.81
C ARG A 371 -38.97 19.99 15.17
N LEU A 372 -37.79 20.28 15.61
CA LEU A 372 -37.30 21.64 15.78
C LEU A 372 -37.02 22.25 14.42
N LEU A 373 -37.75 23.30 14.07
CA LEU A 373 -37.44 24.14 12.95
C LEU A 373 -36.47 25.25 13.39
N LEU A 374 -35.20 25.03 13.24
CA LEU A 374 -34.26 26.15 13.20
C LEU A 374 -34.58 26.99 11.95
N LYS A 375 -35.16 28.14 12.14
CA LYS A 375 -35.21 29.15 11.06
C LYS A 375 -33.78 29.54 10.73
N ARG A 376 -33.38 29.29 9.49
CA ARG A 376 -32.17 29.87 8.87
C ARG A 376 -32.29 31.37 8.75
#